data_43da3fae5116f6f4a67d20d417a437e4
#
_entry.id   43da3fae5116f6f4a67d20d417a437e4
#
_cell.length_a   1.000
_cell.length_b   1.000
_cell.length_c   1.000
_cell.angle_alpha   90.00
_cell.angle_beta   90.00
_cell.angle_gamma   90.00
#
_symmetry.space_group_name_H-M   'P 1'
#
loop_
_entity.id
_entity.type
_entity.pdbx_description
1 polymer ?
#
loop_
_entity_poly.entity_id
_entity_poly.type
_entity_poly.pdbx_seq_one_letter_code
_entity_poly.pdbx_strand_id
1 'polypeptide(L)'
;MKSIKFIALFLAAFLALSGCNDNKSNTTQLTQSNSYKTGDEIELTSIIGSKATIVRTENGFKLKDSDKILMIDIFGTYCAPCQKEAPHLMDFQLKNADKFMIIGLIHFEDVNDEYVLENFSKKYNAYYFIANSKENSKIIDQILNDINYNRALSIPFKVVLKNGKYQSLSDNLDGTVVGNKFYLGEVSTNIISQDIDKILNEN
;
A
#
# COMPACT_ATOMS: atom_id res chain seq x y z
N MET A 1 -88.05 -32.59 20.59
CA MET A 1 -88.37 -31.33 21.23
C MET A 1 -87.11 -30.43 21.11
N LYS A 2 -87.31 -29.39 20.32
CA LYS A 2 -86.81 -28.01 20.55
C LYS A 2 -85.28 -27.90 20.76
N SER A 3 -84.51 -27.08 20.13
CA SER A 3 -84.71 -25.87 19.37
C SER A 3 -83.32 -25.49 18.84
N ILE A 4 -83.16 -25.16 17.61
CA ILE A 4 -83.17 -23.85 16.99
C ILE A 4 -81.94 -22.92 17.40
N LYS A 5 -81.19 -22.59 16.38
CA LYS A 5 -80.52 -21.28 16.11
C LYS A 5 -79.28 -21.00 16.94
N PHE A 6 -78.16 -20.64 16.34
CA PHE A 6 -77.98 -19.41 15.55
C PHE A 6 -76.80 -19.52 14.60
N ILE A 7 -77.09 -19.21 13.41
CA ILE A 7 -76.17 -18.77 12.39
C ILE A 7 -75.52 -17.47 12.90
N ALA A 8 -74.27 -17.42 13.02
CA ALA A 8 -73.54 -16.15 13.04
C ALA A 8 -72.43 -16.25 12.01
N LEU A 9 -72.76 -15.63 10.95
CA LEU A 9 -71.89 -15.18 9.85
C LEU A 9 -70.78 -14.30 10.45
N PHE A 10 -69.56 -14.79 10.43
CA PHE A 10 -68.39 -13.89 10.54
C PHE A 10 -67.52 -14.06 9.30
N LEU A 11 -67.94 -13.33 8.31
CA LEU A 11 -67.09 -12.90 7.21
C LEU A 11 -66.18 -11.83 7.76
N ALA A 12 -64.98 -12.14 8.09
CA ALA A 12 -63.98 -11.16 8.43
C ALA A 12 -62.68 -11.49 7.72
N ALA A 13 -62.53 -10.82 6.65
CA ALA A 13 -61.30 -10.18 6.14
C ALA A 13 -60.00 -10.97 6.41
N PHE A 14 -59.64 -11.82 5.49
CA PHE A 14 -58.25 -12.17 5.25
C PHE A 14 -57.54 -10.93 4.69
N LEU A 15 -57.09 -10.08 5.58
CA LEU A 15 -56.07 -9.09 5.23
C LEU A 15 -54.77 -9.81 5.01
N ALA A 16 -54.45 -9.94 3.73
CA ALA A 16 -53.15 -10.34 3.28
C ALA A 16 -52.10 -9.37 3.83
N LEU A 17 -51.41 -9.81 4.88
CA LEU A 17 -50.14 -9.24 5.27
C LEU A 17 -49.11 -9.78 4.28
N SER A 18 -49.02 -9.09 3.15
CA SER A 18 -47.86 -9.15 2.31
C SER A 18 -46.71 -8.54 3.10
N GLY A 19 -46.07 -9.31 3.94
CA GLY A 19 -44.79 -8.98 4.51
C GLY A 19 -43.79 -8.93 3.36
N CYS A 20 -43.55 -7.72 2.84
CA CYS A 20 -42.33 -7.44 2.12
C CYS A 20 -41.19 -7.77 3.07
N ASN A 21 -40.59 -8.92 2.87
CA ASN A 21 -39.30 -9.25 3.46
C ASN A 21 -38.27 -8.47 2.66
N ASP A 22 -38.12 -7.21 3.02
CA ASP A 22 -36.94 -6.46 2.64
C ASP A 22 -35.73 -7.14 3.26
N ASN A 23 -35.26 -8.18 2.60
CA ASN A 23 -33.89 -8.59 2.71
C ASN A 23 -33.05 -7.40 2.19
N LYS A 24 -32.92 -6.37 3.04
CA LYS A 24 -31.76 -5.51 2.98
C LYS A 24 -30.57 -6.44 3.14
N SER A 25 -30.04 -6.85 2.02
CA SER A 25 -28.65 -7.26 1.92
C SER A 25 -27.89 -6.14 2.62
N ASN A 26 -27.51 -6.39 3.87
CA ASN A 26 -26.41 -5.69 4.49
C ASN A 26 -25.18 -6.04 3.65
N THR A 27 -25.09 -5.41 2.50
CA THR A 27 -23.80 -5.14 1.89
C THR A 27 -23.14 -4.23 2.90
N THR A 28 -22.41 -4.87 3.79
CA THR A 28 -21.48 -4.22 4.70
C THR A 28 -20.63 -3.33 3.82
N GLN A 29 -20.93 -2.04 3.82
CA GLN A 29 -19.99 -1.00 3.39
C GLN A 29 -18.86 -0.98 4.41
N LEU A 30 -18.07 -2.04 4.42
CA LEU A 30 -16.74 -2.05 4.99
C LEU A 30 -15.85 -1.51 3.89
N THR A 31 -15.57 -0.23 3.89
CA THR A 31 -14.32 0.28 3.31
C THR A 31 -14.36 1.77 2.96
N GLN A 32 -14.89 2.63 3.82
CA GLN A 32 -14.65 4.08 3.59
C GLN A 32 -13.88 4.79 4.72
N SER A 33 -13.47 4.10 5.78
CA SER A 33 -12.75 4.74 6.88
C SER A 33 -11.24 4.56 6.86
N ASN A 34 -10.67 3.81 5.90
CA ASN A 34 -9.26 3.42 5.96
C ASN A 34 -8.37 4.01 4.85
N SER A 35 -8.91 4.78 3.91
CA SER A 35 -8.11 5.41 2.85
C SER A 35 -7.66 6.81 3.24
N TYR A 36 -6.47 7.20 2.79
CA TYR A 36 -5.99 8.57 2.92
C TYR A 36 -6.68 9.49 1.91
N LYS A 37 -6.97 10.72 2.34
CA LYS A 37 -7.52 11.78 1.50
C LYS A 37 -6.39 12.65 0.96
N THR A 38 -6.57 13.18 -0.23
CA THR A 38 -5.64 14.17 -0.81
C THR A 38 -5.39 15.31 0.18
N GLY A 39 -4.11 15.56 0.45
CA GLY A 39 -3.65 16.54 1.42
C GLY A 39 -3.34 15.96 2.81
N ASP A 40 -3.69 14.71 3.11
CA ASP A 40 -3.30 14.09 4.37
C ASP A 40 -1.79 13.97 4.45
N GLU A 41 -1.26 14.39 5.59
CA GLU A 41 0.16 14.29 5.94
C GLU A 41 0.36 13.07 6.85
N ILE A 42 1.31 12.22 6.48
CA ILE A 42 1.63 11.01 7.22
C ILE A 42 3.07 11.12 7.70
N GLU A 43 3.23 11.33 9.00
CA GLU A 43 4.54 11.33 9.63
C GLU A 43 4.99 9.88 9.84
N LEU A 44 6.15 9.54 9.29
CA LEU A 44 6.82 8.27 9.49
C LEU A 44 8.02 8.47 10.41
N THR A 45 8.23 7.51 11.30
CA THR A 45 9.42 7.44 12.12
C THR A 45 10.23 6.22 11.70
N SER A 46 11.52 6.40 11.44
CA SER A 46 12.40 5.30 11.11
C SER A 46 12.79 4.51 12.36
N ILE A 47 13.28 3.29 12.16
CA ILE A 47 13.80 2.41 13.24
C ILE A 47 14.96 3.02 14.06
N ILE A 48 15.53 4.14 13.62
CA ILE A 48 16.57 4.90 14.34
C ILE A 48 16.08 6.26 14.81
N GLY A 49 14.75 6.52 14.77
CA GLY A 49 14.11 7.74 15.26
C GLY A 49 14.13 8.94 14.30
N SER A 50 14.67 8.81 13.09
CA SER A 50 14.57 9.88 12.07
C SER A 50 13.13 10.00 11.59
N LYS A 51 12.73 11.23 11.20
CA LYS A 51 11.37 11.51 10.74
C LYS A 51 11.35 11.86 9.26
N ALA A 52 10.31 11.40 8.57
CA ALA A 52 9.96 11.81 7.22
C ALA A 52 8.43 11.97 7.13
N THR A 53 7.97 12.94 6.39
CA THR A 53 6.54 13.13 6.14
C THR A 53 6.25 12.88 4.67
N ILE A 54 5.30 12.00 4.39
CA ILE A 54 4.73 11.85 3.05
C ILE A 54 3.36 12.51 3.01
N VAL A 55 3.01 13.07 1.87
CA VAL A 55 1.72 13.73 1.64
C VAL A 55 0.95 12.93 0.62
N ARG A 56 -0.30 12.60 0.95
CA ARG A 56 -1.22 11.99 0.00
C ARG A 56 -1.58 12.99 -1.09
N THR A 57 -1.39 12.61 -2.33
CA THR A 57 -1.86 13.36 -3.50
C THR A 57 -3.09 12.68 -4.12
N GLU A 58 -3.65 13.25 -5.15
CA GLU A 58 -4.76 12.61 -5.89
C GLU A 58 -4.35 11.24 -6.47
N ASN A 59 -3.09 11.11 -6.92
CA ASN A 59 -2.63 9.97 -7.70
C ASN A 59 -1.49 9.17 -7.03
N GLY A 60 -1.22 9.39 -5.75
CA GLY A 60 -0.16 8.69 -5.03
C GLY A 60 0.32 9.42 -3.80
N PHE A 61 1.62 9.38 -3.55
CA PHE A 61 2.29 10.03 -2.42
C PHE A 61 3.51 10.82 -2.89
N LYS A 62 3.89 11.84 -2.14
CA LYS A 62 5.16 12.55 -2.32
C LYS A 62 5.79 12.87 -0.96
N LEU A 63 7.08 13.11 -0.95
CA LEU A 63 7.74 13.67 0.23
C LEU A 63 7.22 15.10 0.46
N LYS A 64 7.00 15.46 1.73
CA LYS A 64 6.69 16.83 2.11
C LYS A 64 7.94 17.69 1.89
N ASP A 65 7.73 18.88 1.35
CA ASP A 65 8.77 19.89 1.14
C ASP A 65 10.02 19.38 0.37
N SER A 66 9.81 18.43 -0.57
CA SER A 66 10.88 17.85 -1.37
C SER A 66 10.40 17.43 -2.75
N ASP A 67 11.19 17.70 -3.77
CA ASP A 67 10.95 17.29 -5.17
C ASP A 67 11.69 16.00 -5.53
N LYS A 68 12.30 15.32 -4.55
CA LYS A 68 12.98 14.05 -4.79
C LYS A 68 12.00 13.01 -5.30
N ILE A 69 12.50 12.15 -6.17
CA ILE A 69 11.81 10.91 -6.53
C ILE A 69 11.75 10.04 -5.28
N LEU A 70 10.57 9.55 -4.97
CA LEU A 70 10.32 8.66 -3.83
C LEU A 70 10.18 7.23 -4.32
N MET A 71 11.02 6.33 -3.83
CA MET A 71 10.80 4.89 -3.93
C MET A 71 10.23 4.39 -2.59
N ILE A 72 9.10 3.70 -2.63
CA ILE A 72 8.59 2.96 -1.48
C ILE A 72 8.89 1.50 -1.72
N ASP A 73 9.69 0.90 -0.83
CA ASP A 73 10.11 -0.49 -0.85
C ASP A 73 9.38 -1.27 0.25
N ILE A 74 8.53 -2.21 -0.15
CA ILE A 74 7.77 -3.07 0.76
C ILE A 74 8.53 -4.36 0.91
N PHE A 75 8.97 -4.66 2.12
CA PHE A 75 9.89 -5.78 2.37
C PHE A 75 9.67 -6.42 3.75
N GLY A 76 10.37 -7.52 4.00
CA GLY A 76 10.45 -8.18 5.30
C GLY A 76 11.90 -8.54 5.65
N THR A 77 12.25 -8.51 6.93
CA THR A 77 13.63 -8.79 7.39
C THR A 77 14.09 -10.22 7.08
N TYR A 78 13.14 -11.16 7.00
CA TYR A 78 13.37 -12.58 6.69
C TYR A 78 13.43 -12.89 5.19
N CYS A 79 13.10 -11.93 4.35
CA CYS A 79 12.96 -12.10 2.90
C CYS A 79 14.35 -12.16 2.24
N ALA A 80 14.76 -13.32 1.77
CA ALA A 80 16.10 -13.51 1.19
C ALA A 80 16.43 -12.60 0.00
N PRO A 81 15.54 -12.39 -1.02
CA PRO A 81 15.81 -11.43 -2.07
C PRO A 81 15.86 -9.98 -1.56
N CYS A 82 15.08 -9.61 -0.51
CA CYS A 82 15.15 -8.28 0.10
C CYS A 82 16.52 -8.06 0.77
N GLN A 83 17.02 -9.08 1.48
CA GLN A 83 18.36 -9.05 2.11
C GLN A 83 19.48 -8.89 1.07
N LYS A 84 19.33 -9.56 -0.08
CA LYS A 84 20.34 -9.53 -1.13
C LYS A 84 20.42 -8.15 -1.82
N GLU A 85 19.28 -7.51 -2.09
CA GLU A 85 19.26 -6.22 -2.77
C GLU A 85 19.55 -5.01 -1.86
N ALA A 86 19.31 -5.14 -0.55
CA ALA A 86 19.40 -4.05 0.41
C ALA A 86 20.71 -3.24 0.36
N PRO A 87 21.93 -3.85 0.34
CA PRO A 87 23.17 -3.09 0.23
C PRO A 87 23.28 -2.32 -1.09
N HIS A 88 22.77 -2.87 -2.20
CA HIS A 88 22.80 -2.21 -3.50
C HIS A 88 21.83 -1.03 -3.57
N LEU A 89 20.66 -1.15 -2.94
CA LEU A 89 19.70 -0.04 -2.80
C LEU A 89 20.27 1.08 -1.95
N MET A 90 20.98 0.74 -0.86
CA MET A 90 21.66 1.72 -0.02
C MET A 90 22.72 2.48 -0.79
N ASP A 91 23.60 1.77 -1.50
CA ASP A 91 24.63 2.38 -2.33
C ASP A 91 24.04 3.29 -3.43
N PHE A 92 22.93 2.83 -4.04
CA PHE A 92 22.23 3.61 -5.04
C PHE A 92 21.64 4.90 -4.45
N GLN A 93 20.99 4.82 -3.28
CA GLN A 93 20.47 6.00 -2.59
C GLN A 93 21.58 6.99 -2.23
N LEU A 94 22.70 6.53 -1.71
CA LEU A 94 23.83 7.41 -1.37
C LEU A 94 24.36 8.17 -2.58
N LYS A 95 24.47 7.51 -3.73
CA LYS A 95 24.94 8.14 -4.99
C LYS A 95 23.93 9.13 -5.57
N ASN A 96 22.66 9.02 -5.20
CA ASN A 96 21.57 9.83 -5.75
C ASN A 96 20.81 10.62 -4.67
N ALA A 97 21.44 10.86 -3.52
CA ALA A 97 20.78 11.43 -2.34
C ALA A 97 20.21 12.84 -2.54
N ASP A 98 20.68 13.57 -3.54
CA ASP A 98 20.18 14.88 -3.94
C ASP A 98 18.81 14.83 -4.62
N LYS A 99 18.51 13.77 -5.37
CA LYS A 99 17.33 13.63 -6.24
C LYS A 99 16.44 12.43 -5.96
N PHE A 100 16.83 11.54 -5.03
CA PHE A 100 16.18 10.27 -4.80
C PHE A 100 16.16 9.91 -3.30
N MET A 101 15.07 9.29 -2.85
CA MET A 101 14.93 8.77 -1.49
C MET A 101 14.18 7.45 -1.48
N ILE A 102 14.67 6.49 -0.70
CA ILE A 102 13.99 5.23 -0.40
C ILE A 102 13.32 5.32 0.96
N ILE A 103 12.06 4.93 1.03
CA ILE A 103 11.35 4.62 2.28
C ILE A 103 11.01 3.13 2.24
N GLY A 104 11.65 2.36 3.10
CA GLY A 104 11.34 0.96 3.32
C GLY A 104 10.16 0.82 4.30
N LEU A 105 9.17 0.04 3.95
CA LEU A 105 8.02 -0.29 4.78
C LEU A 105 8.08 -1.77 5.14
N ILE A 106 8.28 -2.09 6.43
CA ILE A 106 8.23 -3.48 6.90
C ILE A 106 6.79 -3.99 6.83
N HIS A 107 6.63 -5.20 6.31
CA HIS A 107 5.35 -5.87 6.14
C HIS A 107 5.47 -7.38 6.34
N PHE A 108 4.36 -8.06 6.68
CA PHE A 108 4.25 -9.49 6.96
C PHE A 108 5.01 -10.00 8.20
N GLU A 109 5.45 -9.12 9.08
CA GLU A 109 6.11 -9.50 10.32
C GLU A 109 5.78 -8.52 11.46
N ASP A 110 5.85 -9.01 12.69
CA ASP A 110 5.65 -8.22 13.91
C ASP A 110 6.94 -8.29 14.74
N VAL A 111 7.84 -7.37 14.46
CA VAL A 111 9.17 -7.26 15.08
C VAL A 111 9.37 -5.84 15.60
N ASN A 112 10.26 -5.66 16.57
CA ASN A 112 10.60 -4.34 17.08
C ASN A 112 11.75 -3.69 16.28
N ASP A 113 11.93 -2.39 16.48
CA ASP A 113 12.93 -1.59 15.75
C ASP A 113 14.37 -2.08 16.00
N GLU A 114 14.68 -2.50 17.23
CA GLU A 114 15.99 -3.04 17.57
C GLU A 114 16.29 -4.32 16.80
N TYR A 115 15.30 -5.21 16.69
CA TYR A 115 15.44 -6.43 15.89
C TYR A 115 15.75 -6.10 14.42
N VAL A 116 15.03 -5.13 13.83
CA VAL A 116 15.25 -4.70 12.45
C VAL A 116 16.64 -4.09 12.28
N LEU A 117 17.05 -3.25 13.22
CA LEU A 117 18.38 -2.62 13.19
C LEU A 117 19.49 -3.67 13.21
N GLU A 118 19.41 -4.65 14.12
CA GLU A 118 20.48 -5.65 14.31
C GLU A 118 20.46 -6.72 13.20
N ASN A 119 19.28 -7.21 12.82
CA ASN A 119 19.16 -8.38 11.96
C ASN A 119 18.98 -8.04 10.47
N PHE A 120 18.67 -6.79 10.15
CA PHE A 120 18.53 -6.35 8.75
C PHE A 120 19.48 -5.19 8.44
N SER A 121 19.33 -4.02 9.05
CA SER A 121 20.08 -2.83 8.66
C SER A 121 21.59 -3.01 8.81
N LYS A 122 22.06 -3.43 9.99
CA LYS A 122 23.49 -3.67 10.22
C LYS A 122 24.03 -4.84 9.41
N LYS A 123 23.26 -5.91 9.33
CA LYS A 123 23.70 -7.15 8.68
C LYS A 123 23.81 -7.03 7.17
N TYR A 124 22.95 -6.24 6.54
CA TYR A 124 22.87 -6.09 5.07
C TYR A 124 23.20 -4.67 4.61
N ASN A 125 23.77 -3.82 5.46
CA ASN A 125 24.12 -2.44 5.15
C ASN A 125 22.93 -1.62 4.63
N ALA A 126 21.74 -1.82 5.21
CA ALA A 126 20.48 -1.20 4.79
C ALA A 126 20.15 0.00 5.69
N TYR A 127 20.87 1.12 5.52
CA TYR A 127 20.70 2.32 6.35
C TYR A 127 19.84 3.42 5.70
N TYR A 128 19.10 3.09 4.64
CA TYR A 128 18.05 3.97 4.14
C TYR A 128 16.90 4.07 5.16
N PHE A 129 15.97 4.98 4.94
CA PHE A 129 14.85 5.18 5.86
C PHE A 129 13.96 3.93 5.91
N ILE A 130 13.90 3.26 7.05
CA ILE A 130 13.06 2.07 7.26
C ILE A 130 12.03 2.41 8.33
N ALA A 131 10.75 2.36 7.99
CA ALA A 131 9.62 2.47 8.91
C ALA A 131 9.13 1.10 9.33
N ASN A 132 8.92 0.93 10.65
CA ASN A 132 8.37 -0.28 11.26
C ASN A 132 7.16 0.11 12.11
N SER A 133 6.05 0.41 11.46
CA SER A 133 4.87 0.99 12.09
C SER A 133 3.61 0.25 11.64
N LYS A 134 2.59 0.24 12.49
CA LYS A 134 1.26 -0.28 12.13
C LYS A 134 0.62 0.50 10.98
N GLU A 135 1.05 1.74 10.79
CA GLU A 135 0.59 2.58 9.68
C GLU A 135 1.06 2.08 8.31
N ASN A 136 2.16 1.28 8.28
CA ASN A 136 2.68 0.69 7.06
C ASN A 136 1.60 -0.06 6.28
N SER A 137 0.78 -0.89 6.95
CA SER A 137 -0.28 -1.65 6.29
C SER A 137 -1.27 -0.76 5.55
N LYS A 138 -1.68 0.36 6.17
CA LYS A 138 -2.62 1.30 5.56
C LYS A 138 -2.02 2.01 4.35
N ILE A 139 -0.73 2.37 4.41
CA ILE A 139 0.00 2.97 3.27
C ILE A 139 0.10 1.96 2.13
N ILE A 140 0.45 0.72 2.45
CA ILE A 140 0.58 -0.37 1.48
C ILE A 140 -0.76 -0.65 0.80
N ASP A 141 -1.85 -0.78 1.56
CA ASP A 141 -3.19 -0.99 1.01
C ASP A 141 -3.59 0.15 0.06
N GLN A 142 -3.28 1.39 0.43
CA GLN A 142 -3.53 2.55 -0.42
C GLN A 142 -2.72 2.48 -1.72
N ILE A 143 -1.43 2.11 -1.66
CA ILE A 143 -0.57 1.95 -2.84
C ILE A 143 -1.15 0.89 -3.78
N LEU A 144 -1.48 -0.29 -3.25
CA LEU A 144 -2.01 -1.40 -4.05
C LEU A 144 -3.33 -1.03 -4.73
N ASN A 145 -4.21 -0.31 -4.02
CA ASN A 145 -5.46 0.20 -4.58
C ASN A 145 -5.22 1.24 -5.69
N ASP A 146 -4.30 2.19 -5.48
CA ASP A 146 -3.99 3.24 -6.45
C ASP A 146 -3.48 2.69 -7.78
N ILE A 147 -2.67 1.63 -7.73
CA ILE A 147 -2.11 1.00 -8.94
C ILE A 147 -2.97 -0.15 -9.48
N ASN A 148 -4.15 -0.40 -8.89
CA ASN A 148 -5.06 -1.50 -9.23
C ASN A 148 -4.37 -2.88 -9.15
N TYR A 149 -3.52 -3.09 -8.14
CA TYR A 149 -2.87 -4.37 -7.92
C TYR A 149 -3.85 -5.34 -7.25
N ASN A 150 -4.27 -6.37 -7.97
CA ASN A 150 -5.35 -7.30 -7.57
C ASN A 150 -4.86 -8.74 -7.32
N ARG A 151 -3.57 -8.92 -7.07
CA ARG A 151 -2.96 -10.21 -6.73
C ARG A 151 -2.53 -10.21 -5.27
N ALA A 152 -2.21 -11.39 -4.74
CA ALA A 152 -1.53 -11.48 -3.45
C ALA A 152 -0.20 -10.73 -3.51
N LEU A 153 0.04 -9.87 -2.52
CA LEU A 153 1.29 -9.13 -2.43
C LEU A 153 2.44 -10.11 -2.16
N SER A 154 3.50 -10.00 -2.94
CA SER A 154 4.77 -10.70 -2.72
C SER A 154 5.88 -9.67 -2.55
N ILE A 155 6.86 -9.96 -1.73
CA ILE A 155 7.99 -9.08 -1.42
C ILE A 155 9.31 -9.63 -1.96
N PRO A 156 10.28 -8.76 -2.31
CA PRO A 156 10.21 -7.29 -2.27
C PRO A 156 9.27 -6.71 -3.35
N PHE A 157 8.60 -5.63 -3.01
CA PHE A 157 7.70 -4.92 -3.91
C PHE A 157 7.98 -3.42 -3.85
N LYS A 158 8.23 -2.79 -4.98
CA LYS A 158 8.64 -1.39 -5.02
C LYS A 158 7.79 -0.57 -5.96
N VAL A 159 7.43 0.62 -5.54
CA VAL A 159 6.83 1.64 -6.39
C VAL A 159 7.72 2.88 -6.42
N VAL A 160 7.73 3.57 -7.54
CA VAL A 160 8.46 4.83 -7.72
C VAL A 160 7.48 5.94 -8.04
N LEU A 161 7.63 7.05 -7.33
CA LEU A 161 6.77 8.22 -7.47
C LEU A 161 7.59 9.48 -7.74
N LYS A 162 7.11 10.34 -8.65
CA LYS A 162 7.60 11.70 -8.88
C LYS A 162 6.42 12.65 -8.82
N ASN A 163 6.54 13.74 -8.07
CA ASN A 163 5.49 14.74 -7.93
C ASN A 163 4.12 14.14 -7.52
N GLY A 164 4.14 13.08 -6.71
CA GLY A 164 2.94 12.41 -6.23
C GLY A 164 2.24 11.49 -7.22
N LYS A 165 2.93 11.05 -8.28
CA LYS A 165 2.38 10.14 -9.30
C LYS A 165 3.26 8.91 -9.44
N TYR A 166 2.63 7.73 -9.49
CA TYR A 166 3.33 6.47 -9.77
C TYR A 166 3.89 6.49 -11.20
N GLN A 167 5.13 6.09 -11.32
CA GLN A 167 5.85 6.07 -12.59
C GLN A 167 5.71 4.72 -13.29
N SER A 168 5.81 4.72 -14.61
CA SER A 168 5.91 3.49 -15.40
C SER A 168 7.35 2.98 -15.34
N LEU A 169 7.52 1.72 -15.01
CA LEU A 169 8.80 1.11 -14.71
C LEU A 169 9.15 0.00 -15.71
N SER A 170 10.42 -0.25 -15.82
CA SER A 170 10.97 -1.30 -16.66
C SER A 170 10.75 -2.69 -16.08
N ASP A 171 10.90 -3.70 -16.90
CA ASP A 171 10.95 -5.10 -16.47
C ASP A 171 12.20 -5.38 -15.63
N ASN A 172 12.07 -6.23 -14.61
CA ASN A 172 13.18 -6.62 -13.74
C ASN A 172 14.23 -7.52 -14.43
N LEU A 173 13.86 -8.12 -15.57
CA LEU A 173 14.70 -9.11 -16.24
C LEU A 173 15.60 -8.50 -17.31
N ASP A 174 15.05 -7.69 -18.20
CA ASP A 174 15.76 -7.16 -19.35
C ASP A 174 15.75 -5.62 -19.46
N GLY A 175 15.08 -4.93 -18.53
CA GLY A 175 14.96 -3.48 -18.55
C GLY A 175 13.96 -2.93 -19.56
N THR A 176 13.15 -3.78 -20.19
CA THR A 176 12.08 -3.32 -21.10
C THR A 176 10.96 -2.66 -20.32
N VAL A 177 10.52 -1.47 -20.73
CA VAL A 177 9.39 -0.80 -20.10
C VAL A 177 8.10 -1.52 -20.45
N VAL A 178 7.46 -2.12 -19.43
CA VAL A 178 6.21 -2.88 -19.60
C VAL A 178 4.97 -2.12 -19.13
N GLY A 179 5.13 -0.87 -18.69
CA GLY A 179 4.03 -0.04 -18.20
C GLY A 179 3.52 -0.40 -16.81
N ASN A 180 4.20 -1.27 -16.09
CA ASN A 180 3.91 -1.56 -14.69
C ASN A 180 4.23 -0.36 -13.82
N LYS A 181 3.48 -0.19 -12.73
CA LYS A 181 3.70 0.86 -11.72
C LYS A 181 4.57 0.36 -10.56
N PHE A 182 5.17 -0.82 -10.69
CA PHE A 182 5.91 -1.48 -9.62
C PHE A 182 7.00 -2.40 -10.17
N TYR A 183 8.01 -2.63 -9.34
CA TYR A 183 8.91 -3.76 -9.47
C TYR A 183 8.46 -4.87 -8.52
N LEU A 184 8.48 -6.11 -8.97
CA LEU A 184 8.19 -7.29 -8.17
C LEU A 184 9.43 -8.19 -8.10
N GLY A 185 9.89 -8.48 -6.89
CA GLY A 185 11.11 -9.22 -6.66
C GLY A 185 12.37 -8.32 -6.68
N GLU A 186 13.53 -8.95 -6.68
CA GLU A 186 14.83 -8.28 -6.75
C GLU A 186 14.95 -7.51 -8.08
N VAL A 187 15.43 -6.28 -8.02
CA VAL A 187 15.67 -5.44 -9.21
C VAL A 187 17.10 -4.91 -9.21
N SER A 188 17.74 -4.98 -10.38
CA SER A 188 19.08 -4.44 -10.56
C SER A 188 19.08 -2.90 -10.43
N THR A 189 20.06 -2.35 -9.68
CA THR A 189 20.24 -0.89 -9.60
C THR A 189 20.55 -0.23 -10.94
N ASN A 190 21.02 -0.97 -11.95
CA ASN A 190 21.17 -0.46 -13.31
C ASN A 190 19.79 -0.18 -13.94
N ILE A 191 18.82 -1.07 -13.75
CA ILE A 191 17.44 -0.85 -14.22
C ILE A 191 16.82 0.33 -13.49
N ILE A 192 16.97 0.38 -12.16
CA ILE A 192 16.50 1.52 -11.35
C ILE A 192 17.11 2.83 -11.87
N SER A 193 18.44 2.85 -12.13
CA SER A 193 19.12 4.05 -12.63
C SER A 193 18.56 4.52 -13.97
N GLN A 194 18.35 3.60 -14.90
CA GLN A 194 17.78 3.91 -16.21
C GLN A 194 16.37 4.50 -16.09
N ASP A 195 15.53 3.92 -15.22
CA ASP A 195 14.18 4.44 -14.99
C ASP A 195 14.21 5.80 -14.30
N ILE A 196 15.06 6.01 -13.29
CA ILE A 196 15.22 7.29 -12.62
C ILE A 196 15.71 8.39 -13.57
N ASP A 197 16.69 8.08 -14.43
CA ASP A 197 17.20 9.03 -15.43
C ASP A 197 16.11 9.39 -16.45
N LYS A 198 15.31 8.42 -16.89
CA LYS A 198 14.15 8.66 -17.76
C LYS A 198 13.11 9.56 -17.07
N ILE A 199 12.70 9.23 -15.84
CA ILE A 199 11.73 9.99 -15.03
C ILE A 199 12.20 11.43 -14.80
N LEU A 200 13.50 11.66 -14.64
CA LEU A 200 14.06 13.01 -14.47
C LEU A 200 14.03 13.84 -15.76
N ASN A 201 14.13 13.19 -16.91
CA ASN A 201 14.13 13.83 -18.23
C ASN A 201 12.73 14.00 -18.83
N GLU A 202 11.71 13.30 -18.30
CA GLU A 202 10.30 13.51 -18.67
C GLU A 202 9.76 14.75 -17.91
N ASN A 203 9.78 15.93 -18.60
CA ASN A 203 9.22 17.19 -18.11
C ASN A 203 7.72 17.31 -18.41
#